data_22e8e5751790cf0908eff3a83fd387e6
#
_entry.id   22e8e5751790cf0908eff3a83fd387e6
#
_cell.length_a   1.000
_cell.length_b   1.000
_cell.length_c   1.000
_cell.angle_alpha   90.00
_cell.angle_beta   90.00
_cell.angle_gamma   90.00
#
_symmetry.space_group_name_H-M   'P 1'
#
loop_
_entity.id
_entity.type
_entity.pdbx_description
1 polymer ?
#
loop_
_entity_poly.entity_id
_entity_poly.type
_entity_poly.pdbx_seq_one_letter_code
_entity_poly.pdbx_strand_id
1 'polypeptide(L)'
;EIVLVHATQDKPNSWAYVTNVDTATHSINMLRDNQFLCFNGHTHVPRTFIRHEGSIHEYESGDIQLLKTNKYLINVGSVGQPRDGDPRAAYGVLDEDSMVYYQRRVEYDVAEAQRRILAAGLPDMLARRLEEGM
;
A
#
# COMPACT_ATOMS: atom_id res chain seq x y z
N GLU A 1 -13.77 5.35 12.04
CA GLU A 1 -13.42 6.12 10.82
C GLU A 1 -12.18 5.53 10.14
N ILE A 2 -12.10 5.68 8.82
CA ILE A 2 -10.99 5.24 7.97
C ILE A 2 -10.24 6.48 7.49
N VAL A 3 -8.92 6.42 7.45
CA VAL A 3 -8.04 7.48 6.96
C VAL A 3 -7.42 7.05 5.63
N LEU A 4 -7.32 7.95 4.68
CA LEU A 4 -6.63 7.73 3.40
C LEU A 4 -5.54 8.81 3.25
N VAL A 5 -4.31 8.36 3.00
CA VAL A 5 -3.17 9.24 2.70
C VAL A 5 -2.37 8.67 1.53
N HIS A 6 -1.61 9.51 0.82
CA HIS A 6 -0.75 8.97 -0.23
C HIS A 6 0.52 8.33 0.34
N ALA A 7 1.21 9.01 1.25
CA ALA A 7 2.49 8.58 1.82
C ALA A 7 2.37 8.30 3.33
N THR A 8 2.71 9.26 4.18
CA THR A 8 2.62 9.14 5.64
C THR A 8 1.55 10.05 6.22
N GLN A 9 0.89 9.62 7.31
CA GLN A 9 -0.13 10.44 7.97
C GLN A 9 0.48 11.56 8.82
N ASP A 10 1.65 11.35 9.42
CA ASP A 10 2.34 12.32 10.27
C ASP A 10 2.92 13.50 9.47
N LYS A 11 3.31 13.27 8.22
CA LYS A 11 3.88 14.28 7.32
C LYS A 11 3.35 14.13 5.90
N PRO A 12 2.05 14.34 5.64
CA PRO A 12 1.43 14.02 4.36
C PRO A 12 2.03 14.76 3.15
N ASN A 13 2.67 15.91 3.38
CA ASN A 13 3.31 16.72 2.34
C ASN A 13 4.82 16.43 2.18
N SER A 14 5.41 15.53 2.94
CA SER A 14 6.85 15.24 2.89
C SER A 14 7.23 14.14 1.91
N TRP A 15 6.26 13.38 1.39
CA TRP A 15 6.48 12.23 0.52
C TRP A 15 7.41 11.17 1.13
N ALA A 16 7.41 11.05 2.47
CA ALA A 16 8.23 10.06 3.16
C ALA A 16 7.71 8.65 2.89
N TYR A 17 8.63 7.68 2.84
CA TYR A 17 8.31 6.28 2.63
C TYR A 17 8.04 5.56 3.97
N VAL A 18 7.02 4.71 3.99
CA VAL A 18 6.80 3.75 5.08
C VAL A 18 7.34 2.40 4.64
N THR A 19 8.50 2.03 5.15
CA THR A 19 9.23 0.83 4.73
C THR A 19 9.47 -0.20 5.83
N ASN A 20 9.22 0.17 7.09
CA ASN A 20 9.46 -0.68 8.25
C ASN A 20 8.59 -0.23 9.44
N VAL A 21 8.69 -0.95 10.56
CA VAL A 21 7.96 -0.67 11.80
C VAL A 21 8.24 0.74 12.33
N ASP A 22 9.48 1.21 12.29
CA ASP A 22 9.85 2.52 12.84
C ASP A 22 9.14 3.64 12.09
N THR A 23 9.18 3.61 10.74
CA THR A 23 8.48 4.60 9.90
C THR A 23 6.96 4.47 9.98
N ALA A 24 6.41 3.25 10.13
CA ALA A 24 4.98 3.02 10.31
C ALA A 24 4.46 3.56 11.65
N THR A 25 5.29 3.49 12.71
CA THR A 25 4.95 3.92 14.06
C THR A 25 4.49 5.39 14.08
N HIS A 26 5.16 6.26 13.35
CA HIS A 26 4.78 7.68 13.28
C HIS A 26 3.36 7.85 12.73
N SER A 27 3.03 7.21 11.62
CA SER A 27 1.70 7.30 11.00
C SER A 27 0.60 6.63 11.85
N ILE A 28 0.87 5.45 12.42
CA ILE A 28 -0.12 4.75 13.25
C ILE A 28 -0.44 5.55 14.52
N ASN A 29 0.54 6.23 15.10
CA ASN A 29 0.33 7.05 16.30
C ASN A 29 -0.50 8.32 16.05
N MET A 30 -0.67 8.73 14.80
CA MET A 30 -1.56 9.84 14.43
C MET A 30 -3.04 9.43 14.36
N LEU A 31 -3.35 8.13 14.36
CA LEU A 31 -4.73 7.65 14.36
C LEU A 31 -5.42 8.00 15.70
N ARG A 32 -6.49 8.80 15.62
CA ARG A 32 -7.32 9.18 16.76
C ARG A 32 -8.06 7.97 17.33
N ASP A 33 -8.70 8.12 18.49
CA ASP A 33 -9.41 7.00 19.14
C ASP A 33 -10.52 6.39 18.29
N ASN A 34 -11.24 7.21 17.52
CA ASN A 34 -12.28 6.76 16.59
C ASN A 34 -11.75 6.30 15.21
N GLN A 35 -10.45 6.35 14.98
CA GLN A 35 -9.77 5.91 13.76
C GLN A 35 -8.97 4.65 14.05
N PHE A 36 -9.23 3.58 13.33
CA PHE A 36 -8.53 2.31 13.53
C PHE A 36 -7.78 1.83 12.29
N LEU A 37 -8.04 2.44 11.12
CA LEU A 37 -7.50 2.01 9.84
C LEU A 37 -7.03 3.21 9.02
N CYS A 38 -5.80 3.13 8.54
CA CYS A 38 -5.22 4.04 7.56
C CYS A 38 -4.75 3.24 6.34
N PHE A 39 -5.19 3.63 5.17
CA PHE A 39 -4.62 3.15 3.91
C PHE A 39 -3.61 4.15 3.38
N ASN A 40 -2.50 3.63 2.87
CA ASN A 40 -1.50 4.42 2.17
C ASN A 40 -0.98 3.69 0.91
N GLY A 41 -0.06 4.33 0.19
CA GLY A 41 0.61 3.83 -1.01
C GLY A 41 2.06 4.30 -1.05
N HIS A 42 2.46 4.98 -2.11
CA HIS A 42 3.74 5.64 -2.34
C HIS A 42 4.96 4.70 -2.49
N THR A 43 5.13 3.69 -1.64
CA THR A 43 6.20 2.70 -1.80
C THR A 43 5.97 1.76 -2.98
N HIS A 44 4.71 1.59 -3.39
CA HIS A 44 4.24 0.62 -4.39
C HIS A 44 4.47 -0.86 -3.96
N VAL A 45 4.68 -1.10 -2.67
CA VAL A 45 4.86 -2.43 -2.07
C VAL A 45 3.73 -2.67 -1.10
N PRO A 46 2.84 -3.64 -1.33
CA PRO A 46 1.78 -3.99 -0.39
C PRO A 46 2.38 -4.45 0.93
N ARG A 47 1.89 -3.86 2.04
CA ARG A 47 2.43 -4.17 3.38
C ARG A 47 1.44 -3.75 4.44
N THR A 48 1.36 -4.51 5.52
CA THR A 48 0.48 -4.21 6.64
C THR A 48 1.25 -4.06 7.93
N PHE A 49 0.97 -2.99 8.66
CA PHE A 49 1.46 -2.79 10.03
C PHE A 49 0.26 -2.77 10.97
N ILE A 50 0.33 -3.54 12.05
CA ILE A 50 -0.76 -3.68 13.03
C ILE A 50 -0.24 -3.29 14.39
N ARG A 51 -0.89 -2.32 15.05
CA ARG A 51 -0.68 -2.03 16.46
C ARG A 51 -1.70 -2.81 17.28
N HIS A 52 -1.20 -3.73 18.11
CA HIS A 52 -1.96 -4.53 19.06
C HIS A 52 -1.28 -4.46 20.42
N GLU A 53 -2.03 -4.19 21.49
CA GLU A 53 -1.52 -4.11 22.87
C GLU A 53 -0.25 -3.25 23.04
N GLY A 54 -0.19 -2.13 22.31
CA GLY A 54 0.93 -1.18 22.39
C GLY A 54 2.13 -1.51 21.51
N SER A 55 2.22 -2.72 20.96
CA SER A 55 3.28 -3.16 20.04
C SER A 55 2.85 -3.05 18.58
N ILE A 56 3.79 -2.71 17.71
CA ILE A 56 3.54 -2.68 16.26
C ILE A 56 4.30 -3.83 15.61
N HIS A 57 3.58 -4.59 14.80
CA HIS A 57 4.11 -5.71 14.04
C HIS A 57 3.88 -5.49 12.55
N GLU A 58 4.85 -5.92 11.76
CA GLU A 58 4.76 -5.95 10.31
C GLU A 58 4.29 -7.33 9.85
N TYR A 59 3.39 -7.32 8.88
CA TYR A 59 2.87 -8.52 8.24
C TYR A 59 3.01 -8.40 6.73
N GLU A 60 3.29 -9.51 6.08
CA GLU A 60 3.18 -9.59 4.62
C GLU A 60 1.75 -9.24 4.17
N SER A 61 1.64 -8.80 2.93
CA SER A 61 0.33 -8.47 2.38
C SER A 61 -0.54 -9.73 2.22
N GLY A 62 -1.83 -9.59 2.55
CA GLY A 62 -2.79 -10.68 2.44
C GLY A 62 -4.16 -10.27 2.92
N ASP A 63 -5.07 -11.23 2.98
CA ASP A 63 -6.41 -11.00 3.49
C ASP A 63 -6.37 -10.95 5.04
N ILE A 64 -7.00 -9.93 5.63
CA ILE A 64 -6.92 -9.66 7.07
C ILE A 64 -8.31 -9.39 7.64
N GLN A 65 -8.67 -10.14 8.68
CA GLN A 65 -9.81 -9.79 9.53
C GLN A 65 -9.43 -8.59 10.40
N LEU A 66 -10.16 -7.49 10.25
CA LEU A 66 -9.90 -6.27 11.01
C LEU A 66 -10.67 -6.28 12.34
N LEU A 67 -9.97 -5.97 13.42
CA LEU A 67 -10.54 -5.80 14.75
C LEU A 67 -10.45 -4.32 15.15
N LYS A 68 -11.55 -3.70 15.53
CA LYS A 68 -11.58 -2.27 15.93
C LYS A 68 -10.78 -1.97 17.20
N THR A 69 -10.35 -3.00 17.93
CA THR A 69 -9.43 -2.89 19.08
C THR A 69 -7.99 -2.66 18.68
N ASN A 70 -7.65 -2.94 17.42
CA ASN A 70 -6.32 -2.73 16.85
C ASN A 70 -6.29 -1.46 16.00
N LYS A 71 -5.09 -1.01 15.65
CA LYS A 71 -4.89 0.04 14.64
C LYS A 71 -4.04 -0.50 13.49
N TYR A 72 -4.42 -0.15 12.28
CA TYR A 72 -3.83 -0.68 11.05
C TYR A 72 -3.31 0.45 10.17
N LEU A 73 -2.14 0.23 9.61
CA LEU A 73 -1.62 0.98 8.46
C LEU A 73 -1.38 -0.01 7.34
N ILE A 74 -2.13 0.12 6.25
CA ILE A 74 -2.11 -0.83 5.14
C ILE A 74 -1.69 -0.11 3.86
N ASN A 75 -0.54 -0.48 3.32
CA ASN A 75 -0.14 -0.10 1.97
C ASN A 75 -0.78 -1.08 0.99
N VAL A 76 -1.59 -0.55 0.09
CA VAL A 76 -2.35 -1.37 -0.88
C VAL A 76 -1.53 -1.76 -2.12
N GLY A 77 -0.30 -1.30 -2.23
CA GLY A 77 0.56 -1.51 -3.39
C GLY A 77 0.30 -0.50 -4.50
N SER A 78 0.44 -0.92 -5.74
CA SER A 78 0.29 -0.05 -6.91
C SER A 78 -0.43 -0.75 -8.05
N VAL A 79 -1.36 -0.04 -8.67
CA VAL A 79 -2.00 -0.48 -9.92
C VAL A 79 -1.15 -0.16 -11.16
N GLY A 80 -0.29 0.87 -11.08
CA GLY A 80 0.46 1.36 -12.25
C GLY A 80 1.91 0.92 -12.30
N GLN A 81 2.53 0.69 -11.13
CA GLN A 81 3.97 0.35 -11.04
C GLN A 81 4.26 -0.43 -9.76
N PRO A 82 3.87 -1.71 -9.67
CA PRO A 82 4.27 -2.58 -8.56
C PRO A 82 5.79 -2.64 -8.41
N ARG A 83 6.29 -2.70 -7.16
CA ARG A 83 7.73 -2.71 -6.83
C ARG A 83 8.10 -3.79 -5.83
N ASP A 84 7.37 -4.87 -5.81
CA ASP A 84 7.55 -6.00 -4.89
C ASP A 84 7.90 -7.32 -5.61
N GLY A 85 8.33 -7.21 -6.89
CA GLY A 85 8.70 -8.35 -7.72
C GLY A 85 7.51 -9.04 -8.40
N ASP A 86 6.28 -8.56 -8.19
CA ASP A 86 5.08 -9.07 -8.86
C ASP A 86 4.54 -7.99 -9.82
N PRO A 87 4.62 -8.21 -11.16
CA PRO A 87 4.19 -7.21 -12.14
C PRO A 87 2.67 -6.97 -12.17
N ARG A 88 1.87 -7.84 -11.54
CA ARG A 88 0.41 -7.68 -11.52
C ARG A 88 0.00 -6.45 -10.73
N ALA A 89 -0.97 -5.71 -11.22
CA ALA A 89 -1.54 -4.56 -10.51
C ALA A 89 -2.07 -4.98 -9.13
N ALA A 90 -1.70 -4.20 -8.09
CA ALA A 90 -2.11 -4.45 -6.71
C ALA A 90 -3.15 -3.44 -6.27
N TYR A 91 -4.21 -3.91 -5.61
CA TYR A 91 -5.23 -3.07 -4.98
C TYR A 91 -5.84 -3.77 -3.76
N GLY A 92 -6.53 -3.01 -2.94
CA GLY A 92 -7.25 -3.52 -1.77
C GLY A 92 -8.75 -3.37 -1.90
N VAL A 93 -9.48 -4.29 -1.32
CA VAL A 93 -10.94 -4.21 -1.12
C VAL A 93 -11.22 -4.31 0.37
N LEU A 94 -11.97 -3.37 0.90
CA LEU A 94 -12.48 -3.43 2.27
C LEU A 94 -13.97 -3.79 2.23
N ASP A 95 -14.32 -4.91 2.84
CA ASP A 95 -15.70 -5.26 3.16
C ASP A 95 -16.00 -4.72 4.57
N GLU A 96 -16.82 -3.67 4.64
CA GLU A 96 -17.18 -3.03 5.90
C GLU A 96 -18.21 -3.83 6.71
N ASP A 97 -18.98 -4.70 6.09
CA ASP A 97 -19.96 -5.54 6.79
C ASP A 97 -19.26 -6.69 7.54
N SER A 98 -18.36 -7.38 6.86
CA SER A 98 -17.56 -8.46 7.46
C SER A 98 -16.29 -7.96 8.15
N MET A 99 -15.92 -6.68 7.97
CA MET A 99 -14.66 -6.10 8.45
C MET A 99 -13.42 -6.87 7.98
N VAL A 100 -13.42 -7.29 6.72
CA VAL A 100 -12.28 -7.98 6.10
C VAL A 100 -11.65 -7.07 5.05
N TYR A 101 -10.35 -6.92 5.14
CA TYR A 101 -9.54 -6.36 4.08
C TYR A 101 -9.02 -7.48 3.18
N TYR A 102 -9.17 -7.32 1.88
CA TYR A 102 -8.68 -8.24 0.86
C TYR A 102 -7.59 -7.58 0.02
N GLN A 103 -6.39 -8.16 0.01
CA GLN A 103 -5.33 -7.79 -0.94
C GLN A 103 -5.56 -8.53 -2.24
N ARG A 104 -5.58 -7.82 -3.35
CA ARG A 104 -5.85 -8.41 -4.68
C ARG A 104 -4.76 -8.05 -5.67
N ARG A 105 -4.54 -8.99 -6.58
CA ARG A 105 -3.66 -8.83 -7.74
C ARG A 105 -4.44 -9.13 -9.01
N VAL A 106 -4.22 -8.32 -10.05
CA VAL A 106 -4.86 -8.53 -11.35
C VAL A 106 -3.84 -8.37 -12.46
N GLU A 107 -3.88 -9.30 -13.41
CA GLU A 107 -3.11 -9.21 -14.64
C GLU A 107 -3.61 -8.06 -15.51
N TYR A 108 -2.70 -7.41 -16.23
CA TYR A 108 -3.02 -6.39 -17.23
C TYR A 108 -2.05 -6.50 -18.40
N ASP A 109 -2.33 -5.81 -19.48
CA ASP A 109 -1.45 -5.79 -20.66
C ASP A 109 -0.20 -4.93 -20.39
N VAL A 110 0.81 -5.56 -19.80
CA VAL A 110 2.10 -4.95 -19.50
C VAL A 110 2.79 -4.46 -20.77
N ALA A 111 2.73 -5.27 -21.86
CA ALA A 111 3.38 -4.92 -23.12
C ALA A 111 2.76 -3.65 -23.73
N GLU A 112 1.44 -3.50 -23.67
CA GLU A 112 0.77 -2.28 -24.14
C GLU A 112 1.12 -1.07 -23.25
N ALA A 113 1.20 -1.25 -21.93
CA ALA A 113 1.64 -0.18 -21.01
C ALA A 113 3.08 0.26 -21.32
N GLN A 114 3.99 -0.67 -21.52
CA GLN A 114 5.37 -0.42 -21.94
C GLN A 114 5.42 0.35 -23.26
N ARG A 115 4.66 -0.10 -24.26
CA ARG A 115 4.58 0.57 -25.57
C ARG A 115 4.12 2.02 -25.44
N ARG A 116 3.14 2.31 -24.59
CA ARG A 116 2.66 3.68 -24.35
C ARG A 116 3.70 4.55 -23.65
N ILE A 117 4.45 4.03 -22.70
CA ILE A 117 5.56 4.74 -22.04
C ILE A 117 6.62 5.16 -23.07
N LEU A 118 7.04 4.20 -23.92
CA LEU A 118 8.03 4.47 -24.96
C LEU A 118 7.52 5.45 -26.01
N ALA A 119 6.27 5.31 -26.44
CA ALA A 119 5.65 6.23 -27.40
C ALA A 119 5.50 7.66 -26.86
N ALA A 120 5.41 7.81 -25.54
CA ALA A 120 5.41 9.13 -24.88
C ALA A 120 6.82 9.73 -24.73
N GLY A 121 7.87 9.06 -25.23
CA GLY A 121 9.26 9.54 -25.14
C GLY A 121 9.86 9.49 -23.74
N LEU A 122 9.27 8.69 -22.84
CA LEU A 122 9.78 8.50 -21.49
C LEU A 122 10.97 7.52 -21.50
N PRO A 123 11.87 7.58 -20.48
CA PRO A 123 13.02 6.70 -20.40
C PRO A 123 12.67 5.21 -20.46
N ASP A 124 13.39 4.42 -21.22
CA ASP A 124 13.16 2.96 -21.41
C ASP A 124 13.08 2.17 -20.09
N MET A 125 13.84 2.59 -19.09
CA MET A 125 13.82 1.95 -17.78
C MET A 125 12.44 1.98 -17.13
N LEU A 126 11.61 3.00 -17.39
CA LEU A 126 10.26 3.11 -16.85
C LEU A 126 9.31 2.10 -17.50
N ALA A 127 9.58 1.68 -18.73
CA ALA A 127 8.85 0.62 -19.38
C ALA A 127 9.31 -0.77 -18.89
N ARG A 128 10.63 -1.02 -18.86
CA ARG A 128 11.19 -2.33 -18.48
C ARG A 128 10.82 -2.75 -17.07
N ARG A 129 10.83 -1.85 -16.10
CA ARG A 129 10.53 -2.13 -14.70
C ARG A 129 9.11 -2.68 -14.47
N LEU A 130 8.15 -2.43 -15.37
CA LEU A 130 6.78 -2.95 -15.25
C LEU A 130 6.72 -4.47 -15.37
N GLU A 131 7.54 -5.04 -16.25
CA GLU A 131 7.65 -6.48 -16.48
C GLU A 131 8.28 -7.21 -15.29
N GLU A 132 9.14 -6.52 -14.55
CA GLU A 132 9.88 -7.07 -13.42
C GLU A 132 9.18 -6.79 -12.06
N GLY A 133 8.17 -5.91 -12.06
CA GLY A 133 7.54 -5.48 -10.81
C GLY A 133 8.46 -4.62 -9.95
N MET A 134 9.26 -3.72 -10.57
CA MET A 134 10.28 -2.88 -9.89
C MET A 134 10.06 -1.37 -10.08
#